data_9c5acf989fbeb56d3c477f22f4bb8fa8
#
_entry.id   9c5acf989fbeb56d3c477f22f4bb8fa8
#
_cell.length_a   1.000
_cell.length_b   1.000
_cell.length_c   1.000
_cell.angle_alpha   90.00
_cell.angle_beta   90.00
_cell.angle_gamma   90.00
#
_symmetry.space_group_name_H-M   'P 1'
#
loop_
_entity.id
_entity.type
_entity.pdbx_description
1 polymer ?
#
loop_
_entity_poly.entity_id
_entity_poly.type
_entity_poly.pdbx_seq_one_letter_code
_entity_poly.pdbx_strand_id
1 'polypeptide(L)'
;MMSMSVEKKTSEKQRLNKYLAACGVCSRREADKLIEEGIVTVNGVIAQTGVQVGSGDLVCVRGKQVEQKDERVVLAYYKPTGITCTQKDAHAEKTVADVLKYPVRVTYAGRLDKESEGLLLMTNDGDLIDRMMRGANGHEKEYVVRVNREVTDLFLHQMAKGVYLEELKQTTRPCQVERIGKYTFRIILTQGLNRQIRRMCRAFQFHVISIKRVRVMNVELGALKPGEYREVAGAEKENLYRQCSMLKNK
;
A
#
# COMPACT_ATOMS: atom_id res chain seq x y z
N MET A 1 -18.49 32.62 -35.59
CA MET A 1 -18.57 31.18 -35.31
C MET A 1 -17.15 30.70 -35.00
N MET A 2 -16.79 30.65 -33.72
CA MET A 2 -15.51 30.11 -33.27
C MET A 2 -15.72 28.63 -32.86
N SER A 3 -15.15 27.74 -33.65
CA SER A 3 -15.12 26.31 -33.37
C SER A 3 -14.18 26.04 -32.18
N MET A 4 -14.72 25.69 -31.04
CA MET A 4 -13.94 25.17 -29.92
C MET A 4 -13.51 23.73 -30.24
N SER A 5 -12.26 23.59 -30.62
CA SER A 5 -11.61 22.28 -30.76
C SER A 5 -11.51 21.61 -29.36
N VAL A 6 -12.32 20.60 -29.15
CA VAL A 6 -12.19 19.71 -27.99
C VAL A 6 -10.92 18.88 -28.21
N GLU A 7 -9.83 19.24 -27.56
CA GLU A 7 -8.63 18.41 -27.52
C GLU A 7 -8.99 17.06 -26.89
N LYS A 8 -9.07 16.02 -27.74
CA LYS A 8 -9.10 14.63 -27.30
C LYS A 8 -7.80 14.33 -26.54
N LYS A 9 -7.83 14.34 -25.20
CA LYS A 9 -6.81 13.72 -24.39
C LYS A 9 -6.63 12.29 -24.89
N THR A 10 -5.55 12.00 -25.58
CA THR A 10 -5.11 10.63 -25.89
C THR A 10 -4.84 9.92 -24.57
N SER A 11 -5.84 9.19 -24.06
CA SER A 11 -5.66 8.39 -22.84
C SER A 11 -4.74 7.24 -23.16
N GLU A 12 -3.66 7.11 -22.39
CA GLU A 12 -2.77 5.95 -22.43
C GLU A 12 -3.58 4.66 -22.28
N LYS A 13 -3.44 3.73 -23.24
CA LYS A 13 -4.05 2.40 -23.12
C LYS A 13 -3.50 1.68 -21.91
N GLN A 14 -4.37 1.00 -21.16
CA GLN A 14 -3.99 0.19 -20.01
C GLN A 14 -4.48 -1.26 -20.17
N ARG A 15 -3.83 -2.20 -19.50
CA ARG A 15 -4.26 -3.60 -19.49
C ARG A 15 -5.68 -3.74 -18.95
N LEU A 16 -6.51 -4.56 -19.59
CA LEU A 16 -7.90 -4.77 -19.22
C LEU A 16 -8.08 -5.22 -17.75
N ASN A 17 -7.22 -6.10 -17.23
CA ASN A 17 -7.26 -6.51 -15.83
C ASN A 17 -6.98 -5.36 -14.86
N LYS A 18 -6.09 -4.41 -15.24
CA LYS A 18 -5.84 -3.19 -14.46
C LYS A 18 -7.07 -2.27 -14.49
N TYR A 19 -7.69 -2.12 -15.65
CA TYR A 19 -8.92 -1.34 -15.84
C TYR A 19 -10.06 -1.88 -14.97
N LEU A 20 -10.35 -3.19 -15.02
CA LEU A 20 -11.41 -3.82 -14.22
C LEU A 20 -11.17 -3.66 -12.71
N ALA A 21 -9.91 -3.76 -12.28
CA ALA A 21 -9.56 -3.52 -10.89
C ALA A 21 -9.76 -2.04 -10.48
N ALA A 22 -9.45 -1.08 -11.36
CA ALA A 22 -9.68 0.35 -11.15
C ALA A 22 -11.17 0.71 -11.14
N CYS A 23 -12.00 0.01 -11.92
CA CYS A 23 -13.46 0.11 -11.86
C CYS A 23 -14.07 -0.48 -10.56
N GLY A 24 -13.25 -1.10 -9.70
CA GLY A 24 -13.72 -1.70 -8.45
C GLY A 24 -14.42 -3.05 -8.61
N VAL A 25 -14.41 -3.65 -9.80
CA VAL A 25 -15.09 -4.93 -10.08
C VAL A 25 -14.49 -6.07 -9.24
N CYS A 26 -13.14 -6.21 -9.28
CA CYS A 26 -12.44 -7.32 -8.63
C CYS A 26 -10.94 -6.99 -8.48
N SER A 27 -10.11 -7.91 -7.98
CA SER A 27 -8.65 -7.79 -8.04
C SER A 27 -8.12 -8.06 -9.45
N ARG A 28 -6.89 -7.62 -9.77
CA ARG A 28 -6.26 -7.88 -11.09
C ARG A 28 -6.20 -9.37 -11.43
N ARG A 29 -5.90 -10.24 -10.44
CA ARG A 29 -5.87 -11.70 -10.63
C ARG A 29 -7.26 -12.31 -10.83
N GLU A 30 -8.27 -11.77 -10.18
CA GLU A 30 -9.66 -12.17 -10.42
C GLU A 30 -10.14 -11.67 -11.78
N ALA A 31 -9.72 -10.48 -12.20
CA ALA A 31 -10.01 -9.97 -13.54
C ALA A 31 -9.43 -10.88 -14.63
N ASP A 32 -8.19 -11.39 -14.46
CA ASP A 32 -7.60 -12.34 -15.40
C ASP A 32 -8.47 -13.60 -15.53
N LYS A 33 -8.98 -14.16 -14.41
CA LYS A 33 -9.92 -15.29 -14.42
C LYS A 33 -11.24 -14.98 -15.14
N LEU A 34 -11.84 -13.80 -14.88
CA LEU A 34 -13.06 -13.36 -15.55
C LEU A 34 -12.87 -13.23 -17.06
N ILE A 35 -11.69 -12.81 -17.50
CA ILE A 35 -11.32 -12.72 -18.92
C ILE A 35 -11.16 -14.13 -19.52
N GLU A 36 -10.46 -15.03 -18.83
CA GLU A 36 -10.27 -16.43 -19.26
C GLU A 36 -11.60 -17.19 -19.34
N GLU A 37 -12.54 -16.91 -18.44
CA GLU A 37 -13.90 -17.48 -18.44
C GLU A 37 -14.80 -16.92 -19.57
N GLY A 38 -14.31 -15.94 -20.36
CA GLY A 38 -15.05 -15.36 -21.49
C GLY A 38 -16.23 -14.46 -21.11
N ILE A 39 -16.33 -14.03 -19.84
CA ILE A 39 -17.44 -13.20 -19.33
C ILE A 39 -17.18 -11.69 -19.38
N VAL A 40 -16.04 -11.30 -19.94
CA VAL A 40 -15.66 -9.89 -20.17
C VAL A 40 -15.68 -9.62 -21.68
N THR A 41 -16.34 -8.52 -22.07
CA THR A 41 -16.32 -8.06 -23.46
C THR A 41 -15.75 -6.64 -23.56
N VAL A 42 -15.09 -6.36 -24.69
CA VAL A 42 -14.63 -5.03 -25.07
C VAL A 42 -15.22 -4.72 -26.45
N ASN A 43 -16.00 -3.64 -26.54
CA ASN A 43 -16.71 -3.22 -27.76
C ASN A 43 -17.58 -4.37 -28.35
N GLY A 44 -18.22 -5.17 -27.46
CA GLY A 44 -19.08 -6.29 -27.83
C GLY A 44 -18.36 -7.60 -28.17
N VAL A 45 -17.02 -7.63 -28.21
CA VAL A 45 -16.21 -8.82 -28.51
C VAL A 45 -15.67 -9.42 -27.21
N ILE A 46 -15.70 -10.75 -27.07
CA ILE A 46 -15.12 -11.46 -25.92
C ILE A 46 -13.61 -11.12 -25.82
N ALA A 47 -13.22 -10.63 -24.67
CA ALA A 47 -11.85 -10.20 -24.42
C ALA A 47 -10.90 -11.38 -24.17
N GLN A 48 -9.66 -11.24 -24.61
CA GLN A 48 -8.58 -12.18 -24.32
C GLN A 48 -7.57 -11.61 -23.33
N THR A 49 -6.81 -12.48 -22.68
CA THR A 49 -5.73 -12.08 -21.78
C THR A 49 -4.71 -11.19 -22.51
N GLY A 50 -4.31 -10.07 -21.88
CA GLY A 50 -3.35 -9.13 -22.48
C GLY A 50 -3.98 -7.97 -23.26
N VAL A 51 -5.28 -8.00 -23.53
CA VAL A 51 -6.01 -6.87 -24.16
C VAL A 51 -5.79 -5.58 -23.38
N GLN A 52 -5.62 -4.49 -24.13
CA GLN A 52 -5.50 -3.13 -23.60
C GLN A 52 -6.71 -2.31 -23.99
N VAL A 53 -7.18 -1.47 -23.05
CA VAL A 53 -8.34 -0.60 -23.23
C VAL A 53 -7.99 0.85 -22.97
N GLY A 54 -8.65 1.75 -23.68
CA GLY A 54 -8.55 3.21 -23.56
C GLY A 54 -9.88 3.84 -23.18
N SER A 55 -9.94 5.18 -23.11
CA SER A 55 -11.12 5.95 -22.66
C SER A 55 -12.35 5.86 -23.58
N GLY A 56 -12.19 5.33 -24.79
CA GLY A 56 -13.29 5.17 -25.75
C GLY A 56 -13.85 3.77 -25.85
N ASP A 57 -13.25 2.80 -25.12
CA ASP A 57 -13.65 1.40 -25.22
C ASP A 57 -14.81 1.08 -24.26
N LEU A 58 -15.84 0.42 -24.77
CA LEU A 58 -16.97 -0.08 -23.99
C LEU A 58 -16.61 -1.43 -23.38
N VAL A 59 -16.38 -1.44 -22.08
CA VAL A 59 -16.05 -2.67 -21.32
C VAL A 59 -17.28 -3.16 -20.57
N CYS A 60 -17.66 -4.43 -20.76
CA CYS A 60 -18.74 -5.05 -20.02
C CYS A 60 -18.27 -6.31 -19.29
N VAL A 61 -18.85 -6.56 -18.12
CA VAL A 61 -18.68 -7.78 -17.33
C VAL A 61 -20.06 -8.40 -17.12
N ARG A 62 -20.26 -9.63 -17.57
CA ARG A 62 -21.58 -10.31 -17.54
C ARG A 62 -22.68 -9.47 -18.17
N GLY A 63 -22.36 -8.82 -19.30
CA GLY A 63 -23.27 -7.94 -20.03
C GLY A 63 -23.55 -6.58 -19.39
N LYS A 64 -22.98 -6.26 -18.23
CA LYS A 64 -23.12 -4.96 -17.57
C LYS A 64 -21.89 -4.10 -17.84
N GLN A 65 -22.12 -2.90 -18.35
CA GLN A 65 -21.07 -1.91 -18.57
C GLN A 65 -20.38 -1.57 -17.24
N VAL A 66 -19.04 -1.45 -17.28
CA VAL A 66 -18.22 -1.03 -16.16
C VAL A 66 -17.39 0.17 -16.54
N GLU A 67 -17.39 1.17 -15.67
CA GLU A 67 -16.67 2.41 -15.85
C GLU A 67 -15.80 2.72 -14.64
N GLN A 68 -14.65 3.33 -14.91
CA GLN A 68 -13.79 3.79 -13.84
C GLN A 68 -14.42 5.05 -13.22
N LYS A 69 -14.70 4.99 -11.91
CA LYS A 69 -15.11 6.19 -11.18
C LYS A 69 -13.92 7.13 -11.05
N ASP A 70 -14.12 8.41 -11.37
CA ASP A 70 -13.05 9.41 -11.33
C ASP A 70 -12.57 9.72 -9.91
N GLU A 71 -13.39 9.43 -8.91
CA GLU A 71 -13.05 9.71 -7.51
C GLU A 71 -12.00 8.76 -6.98
N ARG A 72 -10.78 9.30 -6.81
CA ARG A 72 -9.66 8.59 -6.18
C ARG A 72 -9.71 8.82 -4.67
N VAL A 73 -9.81 7.74 -3.94
CA VAL A 73 -9.89 7.73 -2.48
C VAL A 73 -8.56 7.26 -1.89
N VAL A 74 -8.14 7.91 -0.81
CA VAL A 74 -7.04 7.46 0.04
C VAL A 74 -7.53 7.51 1.49
N LEU A 75 -7.41 6.39 2.20
CA LEU A 75 -7.78 6.29 3.61
C LEU A 75 -6.53 6.04 4.45
N ALA A 76 -6.44 6.72 5.57
CA ALA A 76 -5.56 6.39 6.68
C ALA A 76 -6.34 5.47 7.63
N TYR A 77 -6.00 4.19 7.66
CA TYR A 77 -6.65 3.17 8.50
C TYR A 77 -5.71 2.73 9.62
N TYR A 78 -6.21 2.69 10.85
CA TYR A 78 -5.49 2.06 11.95
C TYR A 78 -5.76 0.55 11.95
N LYS A 79 -4.86 -0.21 11.33
CA LYS A 79 -4.94 -1.67 11.39
C LYS A 79 -4.64 -2.16 12.81
N PRO A 80 -5.55 -2.85 13.49
CA PRO A 80 -5.24 -3.49 14.77
C PRO A 80 -4.35 -4.72 14.60
N THR A 81 -3.79 -5.23 15.68
CA THR A 81 -3.15 -6.56 15.73
C THR A 81 -4.16 -7.66 15.43
N GLY A 82 -3.71 -8.83 14.99
CA GLY A 82 -4.58 -9.98 14.69
C GLY A 82 -5.19 -9.97 13.28
N ILE A 83 -5.20 -8.82 12.58
CA ILE A 83 -5.76 -8.69 11.24
C ILE A 83 -4.67 -8.87 10.18
N THR A 84 -4.92 -9.72 9.19
CA THR A 84 -3.95 -10.03 8.11
C THR A 84 -4.17 -9.13 6.90
N CYS A 85 -3.07 -8.59 6.34
CA CYS A 85 -3.07 -7.86 5.07
C CYS A 85 -3.03 -8.86 3.90
N THR A 86 -4.13 -9.55 3.66
CA THR A 86 -4.35 -10.42 2.50
C THR A 86 -5.78 -10.22 1.99
N GLN A 87 -6.02 -10.52 0.73
CA GLN A 87 -7.38 -10.50 0.16
C GLN A 87 -8.05 -11.87 0.24
N LYS A 88 -7.26 -12.94 0.22
CA LYS A 88 -7.72 -14.33 0.35
C LYS A 88 -6.60 -15.14 1.00
N ASP A 89 -6.85 -15.56 2.22
CA ASP A 89 -6.02 -16.52 2.93
C ASP A 89 -6.99 -17.45 3.66
N ALA A 90 -7.03 -18.71 3.23
CA ALA A 90 -7.91 -19.73 3.83
C ALA A 90 -7.61 -19.98 5.32
N HIS A 91 -6.42 -19.56 5.78
CA HIS A 91 -5.97 -19.71 7.17
C HIS A 91 -6.04 -18.41 7.98
N ALA A 92 -6.46 -17.29 7.34
CA ALA A 92 -6.62 -16.03 8.05
C ALA A 92 -8.01 -15.95 8.68
N GLU A 93 -8.08 -15.90 10.00
CA GLU A 93 -9.34 -15.72 10.75
C GLU A 93 -10.06 -14.42 10.36
N LYS A 94 -9.31 -13.34 10.14
CA LYS A 94 -9.83 -12.02 9.73
C LYS A 94 -8.82 -11.30 8.82
N THR A 95 -9.31 -10.74 7.73
CA THR A 95 -8.52 -9.92 6.81
C THR A 95 -8.91 -8.44 6.91
N VAL A 96 -8.07 -7.55 6.36
CA VAL A 96 -8.42 -6.11 6.28
C VAL A 96 -9.70 -5.90 5.48
N ALA A 97 -9.95 -6.70 4.43
CA ALA A 97 -11.15 -6.61 3.62
C ALA A 97 -12.44 -6.99 4.38
N ASP A 98 -12.33 -7.87 5.39
CA ASP A 98 -13.48 -8.28 6.21
C ASP A 98 -13.90 -7.20 7.20
N VAL A 99 -12.93 -6.44 7.72
CA VAL A 99 -13.17 -5.49 8.83
C VAL A 99 -13.33 -4.05 8.37
N LEU A 100 -12.66 -3.64 7.29
CA LEU A 100 -12.79 -2.29 6.74
C LEU A 100 -13.97 -2.24 5.76
N LYS A 101 -15.06 -1.61 6.17
CA LYS A 101 -16.22 -1.35 5.31
C LYS A 101 -16.15 0.07 4.79
N TYR A 102 -16.04 0.22 3.47
CA TYR A 102 -16.03 1.51 2.78
C TYR A 102 -16.87 1.40 1.48
N PRO A 103 -17.62 2.44 1.07
CA PRO A 103 -18.54 2.36 -0.08
C PRO A 103 -17.88 2.01 -1.40
N VAL A 104 -16.60 2.38 -1.56
CA VAL A 104 -15.79 2.07 -2.74
C VAL A 104 -14.77 1.00 -2.38
N ARG A 105 -14.53 0.05 -3.28
CA ARG A 105 -13.49 -0.96 -3.09
C ARG A 105 -12.11 -0.31 -3.01
N VAL A 106 -11.45 -0.46 -1.88
CA VAL A 106 -10.08 -0.02 -1.65
C VAL A 106 -9.16 -1.21 -1.37
N THR A 107 -7.87 -1.05 -1.63
CA THR A 107 -6.84 -2.03 -1.30
C THR A 107 -5.67 -1.36 -0.58
N TYR A 108 -4.87 -2.12 0.12
CA TYR A 108 -3.77 -1.57 0.92
C TYR A 108 -2.56 -1.18 0.06
N ALA A 109 -1.99 -0.01 0.34
CA ALA A 109 -0.70 0.45 -0.15
C ALA A 109 0.41 0.02 0.81
N GLY A 110 1.00 -1.13 0.56
CA GLY A 110 1.91 -1.80 1.48
C GLY A 110 1.20 -2.71 2.47
N ARG A 111 1.97 -3.43 3.27
CA ARG A 111 1.44 -4.39 4.24
C ARG A 111 1.98 -4.11 5.64
N LEU A 112 1.26 -4.58 6.64
CA LEU A 112 1.70 -4.79 8.00
C LEU A 112 1.52 -6.28 8.34
N ASP A 113 2.43 -6.83 9.13
CA ASP A 113 2.30 -8.20 9.64
C ASP A 113 1.05 -8.35 10.53
N LYS A 114 0.55 -9.58 10.72
CA LYS A 114 -0.62 -9.88 11.58
C LYS A 114 -0.42 -9.32 12.99
N GLU A 115 0.80 -9.47 13.55
CA GLU A 115 1.15 -9.03 14.92
C GLU A 115 1.56 -7.56 15.01
N SER A 116 1.57 -6.81 13.91
CA SER A 116 1.90 -5.39 13.88
C SER A 116 0.63 -4.56 13.72
N GLU A 117 0.63 -3.35 14.29
CA GLU A 117 -0.50 -2.43 14.26
C GLU A 117 -0.13 -1.06 13.69
N GLY A 118 -1.12 -0.21 13.54
CA GLY A 118 -0.95 1.21 13.19
C GLY A 118 -1.34 1.54 11.76
N LEU A 119 -0.80 2.62 11.23
CA LEU A 119 -1.20 3.22 9.97
C LEU A 119 -1.03 2.28 8.78
N LEU A 120 -2.13 2.01 8.10
CA LEU A 120 -2.19 1.33 6.82
C LEU A 120 -2.94 2.21 5.83
N LEU A 121 -2.28 2.62 4.75
CA LEU A 121 -2.95 3.38 3.70
C LEU A 121 -3.76 2.44 2.81
N MET A 122 -5.02 2.81 2.56
CA MET A 122 -5.95 2.08 1.70
C MET A 122 -6.38 2.99 0.57
N THR A 123 -6.45 2.48 -0.66
CA THR A 123 -6.82 3.30 -1.82
C THR A 123 -7.42 2.47 -2.96
N ASN A 124 -8.19 3.10 -3.83
CA ASN A 124 -8.62 2.57 -5.13
C ASN A 124 -7.67 2.97 -6.27
N ASP A 125 -6.63 3.78 -5.98
CA ASP A 125 -5.65 4.21 -6.98
C ASP A 125 -4.46 3.23 -7.05
N GLY A 126 -4.50 2.32 -8.03
CA GLY A 126 -3.43 1.33 -8.24
C GLY A 126 -2.09 1.97 -8.66
N ASP A 127 -2.10 3.12 -9.33
CA ASP A 127 -0.87 3.81 -9.74
C ASP A 127 -0.18 4.44 -8.54
N LEU A 128 -0.94 4.97 -7.59
CA LEU A 128 -0.40 5.45 -6.32
C LEU A 128 0.26 4.30 -5.54
N ILE A 129 -0.41 3.13 -5.46
CA ILE A 129 0.16 1.94 -4.81
C ILE A 129 1.48 1.54 -5.45
N ASP A 130 1.52 1.41 -6.79
CA ASP A 130 2.73 1.03 -7.52
C ASP A 130 3.90 1.99 -7.26
N ARG A 131 3.63 3.31 -7.21
CA ARG A 131 4.65 4.33 -6.91
C ARG A 131 5.13 4.27 -5.47
N MET A 132 4.22 4.11 -4.51
CA MET A 132 4.55 4.00 -3.09
C MET A 132 5.36 2.73 -2.78
N MET A 133 5.10 1.63 -3.49
CA MET A 133 5.71 0.33 -3.20
C MET A 133 7.04 0.08 -3.90
N ARG A 134 7.42 0.90 -4.88
CA ARG A 134 8.74 0.77 -5.53
C ARG A 134 9.84 1.09 -4.54
N GLY A 135 10.62 0.08 -4.15
CA GLY A 135 11.71 0.22 -3.16
C GLY A 135 12.80 1.23 -3.55
N ALA A 136 12.97 1.50 -4.86
CA ALA A 136 13.88 2.53 -5.36
C ALA A 136 13.47 3.95 -4.91
N ASN A 137 12.19 4.18 -4.63
CA ASN A 137 11.67 5.52 -4.31
C ASN A 137 12.00 5.99 -2.88
N GLY A 138 12.47 5.11 -2.00
CA GLY A 138 12.94 5.50 -0.68
C GLY A 138 11.88 6.12 0.24
N HIS A 139 10.60 5.83 0.04
CA HIS A 139 9.51 6.39 0.84
C HIS A 139 9.61 5.99 2.31
N GLU A 140 9.60 6.98 3.17
CA GLU A 140 9.75 6.80 4.61
C GLU A 140 8.52 6.15 5.24
N LYS A 141 8.80 5.27 6.20
CA LYS A 141 7.82 4.68 7.10
C LYS A 141 8.37 4.72 8.51
N GLU A 142 7.62 5.31 9.43
CA GLU A 142 8.03 5.50 10.81
C GLU A 142 7.29 4.55 11.74
N TYR A 143 8.05 3.95 12.64
CA TYR A 143 7.54 2.96 13.58
C TYR A 143 7.98 3.28 15.01
N VAL A 144 7.08 3.00 15.95
CA VAL A 144 7.36 2.91 17.38
C VAL A 144 7.45 1.42 17.72
N VAL A 145 8.58 1.01 18.32
CA VAL A 145 8.91 -0.38 18.57
C VAL A 145 9.21 -0.58 20.05
N ARG A 146 8.51 -1.51 20.70
CA ARG A 146 8.79 -1.93 22.07
C ARG A 146 9.52 -3.27 22.05
N VAL A 147 10.54 -3.40 22.86
CA VAL A 147 11.41 -4.58 22.99
C VAL A 147 11.49 -5.08 24.43
N ASN A 148 11.98 -6.30 24.60
CA ASN A 148 12.09 -7.00 25.89
C ASN A 148 13.30 -6.60 26.74
N ARG A 149 14.23 -5.84 26.19
CA ARG A 149 15.47 -5.39 26.86
C ARG A 149 15.60 -3.88 26.81
N GLU A 150 16.40 -3.31 27.69
CA GLU A 150 16.71 -1.89 27.70
C GLU A 150 17.40 -1.46 26.40
N VAL A 151 16.90 -0.39 25.80
CA VAL A 151 17.44 0.20 24.57
C VAL A 151 18.69 0.99 24.93
N THR A 152 19.87 0.48 24.52
CA THR A 152 21.17 1.12 24.75
C THR A 152 21.60 1.96 23.55
N ASP A 153 22.51 2.92 23.78
CA ASP A 153 23.07 3.73 22.68
C ASP A 153 23.86 2.89 21.68
N LEU A 154 24.54 1.84 22.16
CA LEU A 154 25.24 0.88 21.32
C LEU A 154 24.26 0.16 20.36
N PHE A 155 23.11 -0.32 20.88
CA PHE A 155 22.06 -0.96 20.08
C PHE A 155 21.54 0.01 19.01
N LEU A 156 21.21 1.25 19.37
CA LEU A 156 20.72 2.27 18.43
C LEU A 156 21.73 2.56 17.33
N HIS A 157 23.01 2.71 17.69
CA HIS A 157 24.06 2.99 16.74
C HIS A 157 24.27 1.84 15.74
N GLN A 158 24.22 0.59 16.23
CA GLN A 158 24.32 -0.59 15.37
C GLN A 158 23.10 -0.72 14.43
N MET A 159 21.88 -0.49 14.94
CA MET A 159 20.65 -0.47 14.15
C MET A 159 20.68 0.58 13.04
N ALA A 160 21.18 1.78 13.34
CA ALA A 160 21.20 2.91 12.41
C ALA A 160 22.12 2.69 11.20
N LYS A 161 23.24 1.98 11.39
CA LYS A 161 24.20 1.67 10.29
C LYS A 161 23.68 0.70 9.25
N GLY A 162 22.58 0.03 9.52
CA GLY A 162 22.11 -1.11 8.76
C GLY A 162 22.61 -2.43 9.35
N VAL A 163 21.81 -3.48 9.20
CA VAL A 163 22.01 -4.78 9.84
C VAL A 163 22.00 -5.86 8.76
N TYR A 164 22.99 -6.77 8.80
CA TYR A 164 22.97 -7.94 7.95
C TYR A 164 21.92 -8.94 8.45
N LEU A 165 21.02 -9.34 7.56
CA LEU A 165 19.93 -10.26 7.84
C LEU A 165 20.25 -11.64 7.22
N GLU A 166 20.74 -12.56 8.02
CA GLU A 166 21.15 -13.91 7.61
C GLU A 166 20.09 -14.64 6.77
N GLU A 167 18.83 -14.61 7.23
CA GLU A 167 17.72 -15.30 6.58
C GLU A 167 17.37 -14.73 5.20
N LEU A 168 17.73 -13.48 4.92
CA LEU A 168 17.49 -12.79 3.64
C LEU A 168 18.77 -12.60 2.83
N LYS A 169 19.93 -12.97 3.40
CA LYS A 169 21.27 -12.78 2.82
C LYS A 169 21.48 -11.35 2.30
N GLN A 170 21.03 -10.37 3.08
CA GLN A 170 21.02 -8.97 2.67
C GLN A 170 21.21 -8.03 3.85
N THR A 171 22.01 -6.97 3.66
CA THR A 171 22.16 -5.87 4.63
C THR A 171 21.02 -4.86 4.43
N THR A 172 20.41 -4.42 5.52
CA THR A 172 19.41 -3.35 5.46
C THR A 172 20.05 -2.01 5.13
N ARG A 173 19.30 -1.09 4.54
CA ARG A 173 19.78 0.29 4.37
C ARG A 173 20.00 0.93 5.74
N PRO A 174 20.93 1.89 5.86
CA PRO A 174 21.02 2.76 7.03
C PRO A 174 19.68 3.44 7.30
N CYS A 175 19.39 3.69 8.56
CA CYS A 175 18.10 4.23 8.98
C CYS A 175 18.26 5.15 10.21
N GLN A 176 17.25 6.00 10.43
CA GLN A 176 17.19 6.82 11.64
C GLN A 176 16.58 5.99 12.77
N VAL A 177 17.25 6.00 13.93
CA VAL A 177 16.76 5.28 15.13
C VAL A 177 16.99 6.18 16.34
N GLU A 178 15.97 6.31 17.20
CA GLU A 178 16.00 7.16 18.37
C GLU A 178 15.35 6.46 19.57
N ARG A 179 15.93 6.60 20.75
CA ARG A 179 15.32 6.13 22.00
C ARG A 179 14.21 7.08 22.44
N ILE A 180 13.02 6.54 22.64
CA ILE A 180 11.86 7.30 23.17
C ILE A 180 11.37 6.78 24.52
N GLY A 181 12.01 5.72 25.05
CA GLY A 181 11.75 5.17 26.36
C GLY A 181 12.72 4.05 26.70
N LYS A 182 12.73 3.57 27.96
CA LYS A 182 13.67 2.56 28.44
C LYS A 182 13.66 1.28 27.58
N TYR A 183 12.51 0.85 27.11
CA TYR A 183 12.29 -0.35 26.29
C TYR A 183 11.68 -0.04 24.93
N THR A 184 11.75 1.24 24.49
CA THR A 184 11.04 1.69 23.29
C THR A 184 11.92 2.62 22.46
N PHE A 185 11.92 2.37 21.17
CA PHE A 185 12.62 3.23 20.21
C PHE A 185 11.72 3.56 19.01
N ARG A 186 12.04 4.67 18.35
CA ARG A 186 11.49 5.09 17.08
C ARG A 186 12.45 4.69 15.96
N ILE A 187 11.94 4.22 14.82
CA ILE A 187 12.76 3.89 13.65
C ILE A 187 12.06 4.38 12.38
N ILE A 188 12.83 5.01 11.48
CA ILE A 188 12.37 5.45 10.17
C ILE A 188 13.07 4.63 9.09
N LEU A 189 12.31 3.89 8.31
CA LEU A 189 12.80 3.01 7.24
C LEU A 189 12.38 3.54 5.86
N THR A 190 13.30 3.48 4.90
CA THR A 190 13.08 3.80 3.48
C THR A 190 12.91 2.56 2.60
N GLN A 191 12.90 1.38 3.21
CA GLN A 191 12.68 0.08 2.55
C GLN A 191 11.69 -0.77 3.36
N GLY A 192 11.28 -1.92 2.83
CA GLY A 192 10.34 -2.81 3.50
C GLY A 192 10.66 -4.27 3.20
N LEU A 193 11.66 -4.85 3.86
CA LEU A 193 11.96 -6.27 3.79
C LEU A 193 10.98 -7.06 4.67
N ASN A 194 10.81 -8.34 4.35
CA ASN A 194 9.95 -9.21 5.13
C ASN A 194 10.37 -9.23 6.60
N ARG A 195 9.46 -8.81 7.50
CA ARG A 195 9.65 -8.74 8.97
C ARG A 195 10.93 -8.00 9.39
N GLN A 196 11.32 -6.97 8.64
CA GLN A 196 12.62 -6.30 8.73
C GLN A 196 12.99 -5.90 10.17
N ILE A 197 12.14 -5.13 10.86
CA ILE A 197 12.42 -4.63 12.21
C ILE A 197 12.63 -5.79 13.18
N ARG A 198 11.80 -6.85 13.12
CA ARG A 198 11.92 -8.03 13.99
C ARG A 198 13.23 -8.77 13.75
N ARG A 199 13.67 -8.88 12.49
CA ARG A 199 14.95 -9.51 12.13
C ARG A 199 16.14 -8.66 12.56
N MET A 200 16.09 -7.33 12.35
CA MET A 200 17.12 -6.40 12.81
C MET A 200 17.30 -6.48 14.34
N CYS A 201 16.21 -6.47 15.10
CA CYS A 201 16.26 -6.61 16.56
C CYS A 201 16.85 -7.98 16.98
N ARG A 202 16.43 -9.07 16.31
CA ARG A 202 16.91 -10.43 16.61
C ARG A 202 18.41 -10.56 16.39
N ALA A 203 19.00 -9.91 15.40
CA ALA A 203 20.44 -9.91 15.14
C ALA A 203 21.26 -9.41 16.36
N PHE A 204 20.65 -8.60 17.21
CA PHE A 204 21.23 -8.10 18.47
C PHE A 204 20.62 -8.77 19.70
N GLN A 205 19.94 -9.92 19.55
CA GLN A 205 19.30 -10.69 20.63
C GLN A 205 18.18 -9.92 21.38
N PHE A 206 17.53 -8.96 20.69
CA PHE A 206 16.31 -8.29 21.17
C PHE A 206 15.07 -8.97 20.61
N HIS A 207 14.06 -9.16 21.47
CA HIS A 207 12.74 -9.62 21.04
C HIS A 207 11.76 -8.45 20.99
N VAL A 208 11.09 -8.30 19.84
CA VAL A 208 10.09 -7.25 19.64
C VAL A 208 8.78 -7.67 20.33
N ILE A 209 8.31 -6.83 21.25
CA ILE A 209 7.04 -6.99 21.96
C ILE A 209 5.90 -6.41 21.11
N SER A 210 6.06 -5.18 20.59
CA SER A 210 5.07 -4.56 19.72
C SER A 210 5.73 -3.68 18.64
N ILE A 211 5.03 -3.56 17.50
CA ILE A 211 5.37 -2.64 16.41
C ILE A 211 4.12 -1.86 16.07
N LYS A 212 4.22 -0.54 16.12
CA LYS A 212 3.18 0.39 15.71
C LYS A 212 3.71 1.30 14.61
N ARG A 213 3.14 1.24 13.39
CA ARG A 213 3.49 2.19 12.32
C ARG A 213 2.70 3.47 12.54
N VAL A 214 3.41 4.59 12.75
CA VAL A 214 2.80 5.87 13.08
C VAL A 214 2.75 6.84 11.91
N ARG A 215 3.61 6.67 10.89
CA ARG A 215 3.65 7.52 9.70
C ARG A 215 4.04 6.73 8.44
N VAL A 216 3.48 7.12 7.32
CA VAL A 216 3.88 6.71 5.96
C VAL A 216 3.98 7.97 5.11
N MET A 217 5.19 8.30 4.65
CA MET A 217 5.47 9.56 3.95
C MET A 217 5.01 10.76 4.78
N ASN A 218 4.08 11.58 4.24
CA ASN A 218 3.50 12.73 4.96
C ASN A 218 2.19 12.41 5.70
N VAL A 219 1.69 11.18 5.63
CA VAL A 219 0.44 10.80 6.30
C VAL A 219 0.74 10.22 7.67
N GLU A 220 0.15 10.79 8.71
CA GLU A 220 0.30 10.35 10.09
C GLU A 220 -0.91 9.58 10.58
N LEU A 221 -0.69 8.68 11.53
CA LEU A 221 -1.75 7.95 12.22
C LEU A 221 -2.65 8.88 13.03
N GLY A 222 -2.05 9.91 13.65
CA GLY A 222 -2.76 10.89 14.46
C GLY A 222 -3.51 10.25 15.64
N ALA A 223 -4.73 10.74 15.88
CA ALA A 223 -5.60 10.33 16.99
C ALA A 223 -6.49 9.11 16.66
N LEU A 224 -6.31 8.47 15.50
CA LEU A 224 -7.11 7.28 15.16
C LEU A 224 -6.94 6.18 16.21
N LYS A 225 -8.05 5.52 16.54
CA LYS A 225 -8.07 4.32 17.40
C LYS A 225 -8.00 3.05 16.55
N PRO A 226 -7.59 1.90 17.13
CA PRO A 226 -7.57 0.63 16.40
C PRO A 226 -8.92 0.30 15.75
N GLY A 227 -8.90 0.05 14.44
CA GLY A 227 -10.07 -0.22 13.62
C GLY A 227 -10.73 1.01 12.98
N GLU A 228 -10.36 2.22 13.41
CA GLU A 228 -10.87 3.44 12.79
C GLU A 228 -10.12 3.81 11.51
N TYR A 229 -10.77 4.58 10.65
CA TYR A 229 -10.16 5.21 9.49
C TYR A 229 -10.62 6.66 9.33
N ARG A 230 -9.83 7.42 8.61
CA ARG A 230 -10.20 8.73 8.07
C ARG A 230 -9.80 8.84 6.62
N GLU A 231 -10.44 9.74 5.88
CA GLU A 231 -9.98 10.10 4.55
C GLU A 231 -8.74 10.98 4.61
N VAL A 232 -7.80 10.75 3.70
CA VAL A 232 -6.68 11.63 3.41
C VAL A 232 -7.16 12.60 2.34
N ALA A 233 -7.31 13.88 2.68
CA ALA A 233 -7.93 14.89 1.83
C ALA A 233 -7.10 16.18 1.73
N GLY A 234 -7.49 17.11 0.87
CA GLY A 234 -6.88 18.43 0.72
C GLY A 234 -5.37 18.39 0.55
N ALA A 235 -4.68 19.29 1.22
CA ALA A 235 -3.23 19.45 1.13
C ALA A 235 -2.44 18.19 1.52
N GLU A 236 -2.95 17.36 2.45
CA GLU A 236 -2.30 16.10 2.85
C GLU A 236 -2.28 15.12 1.67
N LYS A 237 -3.41 14.96 0.96
CA LYS A 237 -3.54 14.11 -0.22
C LYS A 237 -2.68 14.63 -1.39
N GLU A 238 -2.75 15.92 -1.66
CA GLU A 238 -1.94 16.55 -2.72
C GLU A 238 -0.44 16.34 -2.48
N ASN A 239 0.02 16.52 -1.24
CA ASN A 239 1.42 16.30 -0.87
C ASN A 239 1.83 14.84 -1.07
N LEU A 240 0.99 13.88 -0.68
CA LEU A 240 1.22 12.44 -0.91
C LEU A 240 1.43 12.14 -2.41
N TYR A 241 0.54 12.66 -3.25
CA TYR A 241 0.65 12.48 -4.71
C TYR A 241 1.88 13.16 -5.29
N ARG A 242 2.20 14.38 -4.82
CA ARG A 242 3.40 15.12 -5.24
C ARG A 242 4.69 14.37 -4.91
N GLN A 243 4.82 13.85 -3.71
CA GLN A 243 5.99 13.05 -3.31
C GLN A 243 6.14 11.80 -4.18
N CYS A 244 5.05 11.13 -4.53
CA CYS A 244 5.07 10.00 -5.44
C CYS A 244 5.44 10.38 -6.89
N SER A 245 5.20 11.61 -7.32
CA SER A 245 5.46 12.10 -8.68
C SER A 245 6.89 12.62 -8.85
N MET A 246 7.43 13.33 -7.86
CA MET A 246 8.77 13.93 -7.91
C MET A 246 9.90 12.91 -8.03
N LEU A 247 9.69 11.67 -7.63
CA LEU A 247 10.68 10.59 -7.73
C LEU A 247 10.72 9.89 -9.08
N LYS A 248 9.94 10.35 -10.09
CA LYS A 248 10.01 9.86 -11.48
C LYS A 248 11.18 10.41 -12.28
N ASN A 249 11.83 11.47 -11.83
CA ASN A 249 12.86 12.23 -12.59
C ASN A 249 14.28 12.05 -12.02
N LYS A 250 14.60 10.86 -11.50
CA LYS A 250 15.98 10.51 -11.15
C LYS A 250 16.40 9.22 -11.84
#